data_b7fd2b01a1b6509be0cff3c2140d8ebf
#
_entry.id   b7fd2b01a1b6509be0cff3c2140d8ebf
#
_cell.length_a   1.000
_cell.length_b   1.000
_cell.length_c   1.000
_cell.angle_alpha   90.00
_cell.angle_beta   90.00
_cell.angle_gamma   90.00
#
_symmetry.space_group_name_H-M   'P 1'
#
loop_
_entity.id
_entity.type
_entity.pdbx_description
1 polymer ?
#
loop_
_entity_poly.entity_id
_entity_poly.type
_entity_poly.pdbx_seq_one_letter_code
_entity_poly.pdbx_strand_id
1 'polypeptide(L)'
;MKILYFYQYFTTPKGSYGTRVYEFTKRWVEKGHKVTVVTGVYAKSDIRAQRFIENQNFEGINVKVINVTIDNKMPVLKRIWSFIQFMSVSCWFAVTFKADVVIASSGPITVGFPGLVAHYVRGRKFVFEVRDLWPEVAVELGIIKNKFLIKLAYWFEKRCYRAASQIITLSPGMQTDIEKRFGKMKITSVTNSANIQLFGTELKNPDLKGLIPMQYAIYNGNIGEVNNSEWLFMAAKLLVEQDRSDIKIVLAGDGQQKAELEQRAIDEEVSNFILLGLLPKNQLVGLIQNALVSLVPLKGARILDTSSPNKFFESLAAGVPVVQNTKGWMKDYLEGVLSISGMNKDTFK
;
A
#
# COMPACT_ATOMS: atom_id res chain seq x y z
N MET A 1 17.01 4.31 20.89
CA MET A 1 17.82 4.20 19.66
C MET A 1 17.50 5.36 18.72
N LYS A 2 18.43 5.70 17.81
CA LYS A 2 18.20 6.64 16.71
C LYS A 2 17.89 5.85 15.45
N ILE A 3 16.70 6.02 14.89
CA ILE A 3 16.21 5.30 13.72
C ILE A 3 16.10 6.31 12.56
N LEU A 4 16.71 6.00 11.42
CA LEU A 4 16.57 6.73 10.17
C LEU A 4 15.78 5.87 9.19
N TYR A 5 14.63 6.38 8.75
CA TYR A 5 13.67 5.61 7.94
C TYR A 5 13.49 6.27 6.58
N PHE A 6 13.88 5.63 5.51
CA PHE A 6 13.68 6.06 4.14
C PHE A 6 12.41 5.48 3.56
N TYR A 7 11.42 6.34 3.31
CA TYR A 7 10.15 5.96 2.70
C TYR A 7 9.53 7.11 1.92
N GLN A 8 9.40 6.95 0.63
CA GLN A 8 9.04 8.03 -0.30
C GLN A 8 7.57 8.47 -0.21
N TYR A 9 6.68 7.64 0.32
CA TYR A 9 5.23 7.85 0.32
C TYR A 9 4.65 8.06 1.73
N PHE A 10 5.40 8.69 2.62
CA PHE A 10 4.93 8.92 3.98
C PHE A 10 3.68 9.81 3.99
N THR A 11 2.71 9.46 4.83
CA THR A 11 1.47 10.19 5.05
C THR A 11 1.01 9.99 6.48
N THR A 12 0.24 10.96 7.02
CA THR A 12 -0.48 10.79 8.28
C THR A 12 -1.92 10.31 8.00
N PRO A 13 -2.74 10.02 9.03
CA PRO A 13 -4.16 9.66 8.84
C PRO A 13 -5.02 10.72 8.14
N LYS A 14 -4.51 11.95 7.97
CA LYS A 14 -5.18 13.02 7.21
C LYS A 14 -5.07 12.85 5.69
N GLY A 15 -4.14 12.03 5.23
CA GLY A 15 -3.98 11.70 3.82
C GLY A 15 -4.84 10.52 3.39
N SER A 16 -4.80 10.24 2.07
CA SER A 16 -5.59 9.18 1.43
C SER A 16 -4.73 7.98 1.03
N TYR A 17 -3.66 7.69 1.77
CA TYR A 17 -2.74 6.58 1.50
C TYR A 17 -2.48 5.74 2.75
N GLY A 18 -1.76 4.61 2.60
CA GLY A 18 -1.45 3.70 3.70
C GLY A 18 -0.54 4.32 4.77
N THR A 19 -0.97 4.28 6.02
CA THR A 19 -0.31 4.94 7.17
C THR A 19 0.68 4.06 7.91
N ARG A 20 1.06 2.89 7.38
CA ARG A 20 1.94 1.90 8.04
C ARG A 20 3.20 2.52 8.66
N VAL A 21 3.92 3.35 7.91
CA VAL A 21 5.17 3.97 8.41
C VAL A 21 4.87 4.97 9.53
N TYR A 22 3.80 5.76 9.40
CA TYR A 22 3.34 6.65 10.46
C TYR A 22 3.00 5.86 11.74
N GLU A 23 2.21 4.79 11.63
CA GLU A 23 1.77 3.99 12.77
C GLU A 23 2.95 3.32 13.50
N PHE A 24 3.93 2.81 12.78
CA PHE A 24 5.13 2.23 13.41
C PHE A 24 6.01 3.29 14.05
N THR A 25 6.29 4.37 13.32
CA THR A 25 7.20 5.41 13.81
C THR A 25 6.63 6.16 15.01
N LYS A 26 5.31 6.38 15.06
CA LYS A 26 4.61 6.92 16.22
C LYS A 26 4.83 6.04 17.45
N ARG A 27 4.55 4.71 17.35
CA ARG A 27 4.74 3.77 18.45
C ARG A 27 6.20 3.66 18.90
N TRP A 28 7.16 3.82 17.97
CA TRP A 28 8.57 3.84 18.34
C TRP A 28 8.96 5.11 19.08
N VAL A 29 8.38 6.26 18.72
CA VAL A 29 8.56 7.52 19.47
C VAL A 29 7.97 7.38 20.89
N GLU A 30 6.77 6.83 21.02
CA GLU A 30 6.13 6.54 22.33
C GLU A 30 6.99 5.62 23.21
N LYS A 31 7.76 4.70 22.61
CA LYS A 31 8.74 3.83 23.30
C LYS A 31 10.09 4.51 23.54
N GLY A 32 10.22 5.82 23.34
CA GLY A 32 11.42 6.59 23.62
C GLY A 32 12.50 6.53 22.53
N HIS A 33 12.20 6.06 21.31
CA HIS A 33 13.15 6.08 20.20
C HIS A 33 13.13 7.45 19.49
N LYS A 34 14.30 7.91 19.03
CA LYS A 34 14.40 9.10 18.16
C LYS A 34 14.26 8.66 16.71
N VAL A 35 13.14 8.99 16.11
CA VAL A 35 12.81 8.57 14.75
C VAL A 35 12.90 9.75 13.80
N THR A 36 13.62 9.57 12.68
CA THR A 36 13.65 10.51 11.56
C THR A 36 13.20 9.78 10.30
N VAL A 37 12.13 10.24 9.69
CA VAL A 37 11.63 9.75 8.39
C VAL A 37 12.10 10.69 7.30
N VAL A 38 12.66 10.16 6.22
CA VAL A 38 12.99 10.90 5.00
C VAL A 38 11.96 10.51 3.94
N THR A 39 11.22 11.49 3.44
CA THR A 39 10.11 11.27 2.51
C THR A 39 10.10 12.28 1.36
N GLY A 40 9.37 11.94 0.28
CA GLY A 40 9.02 12.87 -0.79
C GLY A 40 7.65 13.52 -0.58
N VAL A 41 7.21 14.29 -1.57
CA VAL A 41 5.84 14.82 -1.65
C VAL A 41 5.01 13.91 -2.56
N TYR A 42 4.14 13.11 -1.96
CA TYR A 42 3.25 12.21 -2.72
C TYR A 42 1.86 12.84 -2.92
N ALA A 43 1.30 12.72 -4.11
CA ALA A 43 0.02 13.35 -4.44
C ALA A 43 -1.13 12.94 -3.50
N LYS A 44 -1.15 11.67 -3.03
CA LYS A 44 -2.17 11.13 -2.11
C LYS A 44 -1.83 11.32 -0.62
N SER A 45 -0.67 11.92 -0.30
CA SER A 45 -0.27 12.27 1.06
C SER A 45 -0.84 13.64 1.46
N ASP A 46 -0.93 13.89 2.75
CA ASP A 46 -1.16 15.20 3.34
C ASP A 46 0.13 16.04 3.52
N ILE A 47 1.30 15.42 3.27
CA ILE A 47 2.61 16.06 3.40
C ILE A 47 2.87 16.99 2.20
N ARG A 48 3.24 18.23 2.51
CA ARG A 48 3.64 19.25 1.52
C ARG A 48 4.94 19.89 1.98
N ALA A 49 5.70 20.50 1.07
CA ALA A 49 6.91 21.25 1.39
C ALA A 49 7.00 22.51 0.51
N GLN A 50 7.45 23.61 1.10
CA GLN A 50 7.71 24.88 0.40
C GLN A 50 9.18 25.01 0.01
N ARG A 51 10.09 24.44 0.80
CA ARG A 51 11.54 24.43 0.54
C ARG A 51 11.97 23.10 -0.05
N PHE A 52 13.10 23.06 -0.74
CA PHE A 52 13.62 21.83 -1.34
C PHE A 52 13.82 20.71 -0.30
N ILE A 53 14.29 21.05 0.90
CA ILE A 53 14.29 20.17 2.08
C ILE A 53 13.61 20.92 3.21
N GLU A 54 12.59 20.33 3.78
CA GLU A 54 11.84 20.90 4.89
C GLU A 54 11.76 19.94 6.06
N ASN A 55 11.87 20.49 7.28
CA ASN A 55 11.76 19.72 8.50
C ASN A 55 10.37 19.92 9.07
N GLN A 56 9.65 18.84 9.27
CA GLN A 56 8.33 18.82 9.88
C GLN A 56 8.33 17.87 11.08
N ASN A 57 7.39 18.05 11.99
CA ASN A 57 7.22 17.16 13.13
C ASN A 57 5.76 16.73 13.24
N PHE A 58 5.54 15.43 13.32
CA PHE A 58 4.22 14.84 13.52
C PHE A 58 4.25 13.92 14.73
N GLU A 59 3.66 14.37 15.83
CA GLU A 59 3.57 13.61 17.08
C GLU A 59 4.93 13.04 17.55
N GLY A 60 5.99 13.88 17.48
CA GLY A 60 7.35 13.51 17.87
C GLY A 60 8.17 12.82 16.78
N ILE A 61 7.57 12.45 15.65
CA ILE A 61 8.27 11.93 14.49
C ILE A 61 8.92 13.09 13.74
N ASN A 62 10.26 13.11 13.63
CA ASN A 62 10.95 14.07 12.77
C ASN A 62 10.82 13.64 11.31
N VAL A 63 10.26 14.49 10.46
CA VAL A 63 10.09 14.20 9.04
C VAL A 63 10.92 15.17 8.19
N LYS A 64 11.84 14.64 7.40
CA LYS A 64 12.62 15.37 6.39
C LYS A 64 11.90 15.22 5.07
N VAL A 65 11.20 16.26 4.66
CA VAL A 65 10.46 16.28 3.41
C VAL A 65 11.36 16.79 2.30
N ILE A 66 11.64 15.97 1.32
CA ILE A 66 12.31 16.37 0.08
C ILE A 66 11.21 16.79 -0.90
N ASN A 67 11.24 18.05 -1.34
CA ASN A 67 10.22 18.60 -2.24
C ASN A 67 10.37 18.05 -3.67
N VAL A 68 10.24 16.74 -3.77
CA VAL A 68 10.19 16.00 -5.03
C VAL A 68 8.83 15.35 -5.11
N THR A 69 8.01 15.86 -6.01
CA THR A 69 6.63 15.38 -6.19
C THR A 69 6.60 14.05 -6.93
N ILE A 70 5.75 13.13 -6.44
CA ILE A 70 5.48 11.83 -7.05
C ILE A 70 3.97 11.66 -7.18
N ASP A 71 3.56 11.27 -8.37
CA ASP A 71 2.18 10.91 -8.69
C ASP A 71 2.17 9.71 -9.64
N ASN A 72 1.25 8.79 -9.43
CA ASN A 72 1.07 7.62 -10.30
C ASN A 72 0.57 8.01 -11.71
N LYS A 73 0.01 9.21 -11.88
CA LYS A 73 -0.45 9.77 -13.16
C LYS A 73 0.67 10.47 -13.95
N MET A 74 1.86 10.64 -13.35
CA MET A 74 3.00 11.28 -14.03
C MET A 74 3.51 10.44 -15.21
N PRO A 75 4.02 11.11 -16.28
CA PRO A 75 4.79 10.44 -17.32
C PRO A 75 5.97 9.65 -16.74
N VAL A 76 6.26 8.49 -17.32
CA VAL A 76 7.27 7.54 -16.81
C VAL A 76 8.63 8.19 -16.60
N LEU A 77 9.12 8.98 -17.57
CA LEU A 77 10.43 9.64 -17.46
C LEU A 77 10.49 10.66 -16.32
N LYS A 78 9.43 11.44 -16.12
CA LYS A 78 9.34 12.40 -15.00
C LYS A 78 9.33 11.68 -13.67
N ARG A 79 8.64 10.54 -13.58
CA ARG A 79 8.60 9.70 -12.38
C ARG A 79 9.95 9.07 -12.06
N ILE A 80 10.68 8.58 -13.07
CA ILE A 80 12.04 8.07 -12.91
C ILE A 80 12.97 9.17 -12.38
N TRP A 81 12.88 10.38 -12.94
CA TRP A 81 13.68 11.53 -12.49
C TRP A 81 13.38 11.87 -11.01
N SER A 82 12.12 11.88 -10.61
CA SER A 82 11.73 12.06 -9.21
C SER A 82 12.34 10.99 -8.29
N PHE A 83 12.38 9.73 -8.74
CA PHE A 83 13.04 8.66 -7.97
C PHE A 83 14.55 8.87 -7.83
N ILE A 84 15.22 9.33 -8.88
CA ILE A 84 16.66 9.63 -8.87
C ILE A 84 16.93 10.81 -7.91
N GLN A 85 16.18 11.90 -7.99
CA GLN A 85 16.33 13.04 -7.09
C GLN A 85 16.13 12.64 -5.62
N PHE A 86 15.05 11.93 -5.32
CA PHE A 86 14.79 11.43 -3.97
C PHE A 86 15.90 10.52 -3.47
N MET A 87 16.35 9.57 -4.28
CA MET A 87 17.43 8.63 -3.98
C MET A 87 18.73 9.37 -3.66
N SER A 88 19.12 10.34 -4.49
CA SER A 88 20.38 11.09 -4.33
C SER A 88 20.41 11.87 -3.02
N VAL A 89 19.35 12.60 -2.70
CA VAL A 89 19.24 13.34 -1.43
C VAL A 89 19.15 12.38 -0.25
N SER A 90 18.46 11.27 -0.39
CA SER A 90 18.38 10.23 0.66
C SER A 90 19.76 9.59 0.92
N CYS A 91 20.60 9.38 -0.09
CA CYS A 91 21.97 8.92 0.08
C CYS A 91 22.83 9.94 0.84
N TRP A 92 22.64 11.24 0.60
CA TRP A 92 23.30 12.28 1.39
C TRP A 92 22.89 12.21 2.86
N PHE A 93 21.59 12.04 3.16
CA PHE A 93 21.12 11.83 4.53
C PHE A 93 21.68 10.53 5.13
N ALA A 94 21.79 9.46 4.35
CA ALA A 94 22.35 8.20 4.79
C ALA A 94 23.82 8.32 5.24
N VAL A 95 24.59 9.25 4.68
CA VAL A 95 25.97 9.53 5.10
C VAL A 95 26.02 10.48 6.29
N THR A 96 25.27 11.57 6.26
CA THR A 96 25.40 12.69 7.20
C THR A 96 24.67 12.51 8.52
N PHE A 97 23.51 11.86 8.53
CA PHE A 97 22.73 11.66 9.76
C PHE A 97 23.33 10.56 10.64
N LYS A 98 23.35 10.79 11.96
CA LYS A 98 23.71 9.76 12.95
C LYS A 98 22.50 8.90 13.26
N ALA A 99 22.58 7.60 12.95
CA ALA A 99 21.56 6.60 13.24
C ALA A 99 22.18 5.29 13.71
N ASP A 100 21.51 4.60 14.63
CA ASP A 100 21.89 3.27 15.09
C ASP A 100 21.39 2.20 14.12
N VAL A 101 20.20 2.45 13.54
CA VAL A 101 19.53 1.58 12.55
C VAL A 101 19.01 2.44 11.41
N VAL A 102 19.20 1.95 10.20
CA VAL A 102 18.64 2.52 8.98
C VAL A 102 17.63 1.55 8.39
N ILE A 103 16.43 2.02 8.14
CA ILE A 103 15.36 1.24 7.50
C ILE A 103 15.09 1.86 6.13
N ALA A 104 15.07 1.04 5.10
CA ALA A 104 14.63 1.45 3.77
C ALA A 104 13.42 0.61 3.37
N SER A 105 12.28 1.28 3.14
CA SER A 105 11.02 0.64 2.77
C SER A 105 10.77 0.80 1.29
N SER A 106 10.79 -0.32 0.56
CA SER A 106 10.65 -0.32 -0.89
C SER A 106 9.24 0.10 -1.31
N GLY A 107 9.12 1.24 -1.98
CA GLY A 107 8.01 1.62 -2.80
C GLY A 107 8.52 1.57 -4.23
N PRO A 108 9.43 2.49 -4.66
CA PRO A 108 10.39 2.10 -5.69
C PRO A 108 11.58 1.39 -5.03
N ILE A 109 12.11 0.38 -5.72
CA ILE A 109 13.30 -0.37 -5.22
C ILE A 109 14.52 0.54 -5.00
N THR A 110 14.57 1.70 -5.67
CA THR A 110 15.64 2.70 -5.53
C THR A 110 15.85 3.22 -4.11
N VAL A 111 14.86 3.09 -3.22
CA VAL A 111 15.00 3.40 -1.78
C VAL A 111 16.02 2.48 -1.11
N GLY A 112 16.35 1.34 -1.70
CA GLY A 112 17.45 0.49 -1.24
C GLY A 112 18.83 1.15 -1.30
N PHE A 113 19.09 2.08 -2.25
CA PHE A 113 20.38 2.77 -2.37
C PHE A 113 20.81 3.47 -1.08
N PRO A 114 20.04 4.36 -0.46
CA PRO A 114 20.44 4.97 0.81
C PRO A 114 20.67 3.93 1.92
N GLY A 115 19.95 2.81 1.93
CA GLY A 115 20.23 1.69 2.84
C GLY A 115 21.61 1.07 2.61
N LEU A 116 21.96 0.79 1.35
CA LEU A 116 23.28 0.28 0.96
C LEU A 116 24.41 1.29 1.29
N VAL A 117 24.19 2.57 1.01
CA VAL A 117 25.13 3.64 1.36
C VAL A 117 25.35 3.70 2.87
N ALA A 118 24.28 3.66 3.67
CA ALA A 118 24.38 3.64 5.12
C ALA A 118 25.15 2.43 5.64
N HIS A 119 24.95 1.27 5.04
CA HIS A 119 25.64 0.04 5.39
C HIS A 119 27.14 0.07 5.00
N TYR A 120 27.45 0.29 3.72
CA TYR A 120 28.82 0.15 3.23
C TYR A 120 29.72 1.34 3.57
N VAL A 121 29.18 2.58 3.61
CA VAL A 121 29.97 3.78 3.88
C VAL A 121 30.06 4.09 5.38
N ARG A 122 29.00 3.77 6.14
CA ARG A 122 28.92 4.13 7.56
C ARG A 122 28.85 2.95 8.52
N GLY A 123 28.91 1.71 8.03
CA GLY A 123 28.86 0.49 8.84
C GLY A 123 27.55 0.31 9.65
N ARG A 124 26.46 0.94 9.23
CA ARG A 124 25.20 0.94 10.00
C ARG A 124 24.42 -0.35 9.78
N LYS A 125 23.64 -0.73 10.82
CA LYS A 125 22.66 -1.81 10.68
C LYS A 125 21.60 -1.37 9.69
N PHE A 126 21.45 -2.12 8.60
CA PHE A 126 20.49 -1.86 7.53
C PHE A 126 19.36 -2.88 7.62
N VAL A 127 18.12 -2.40 7.68
CA VAL A 127 16.89 -3.18 7.58
C VAL A 127 16.22 -2.84 6.28
N PHE A 128 15.91 -3.86 5.47
CA PHE A 128 15.22 -3.65 4.20
C PHE A 128 13.77 -4.15 4.31
N GLU A 129 12.81 -3.23 4.22
CA GLU A 129 11.39 -3.57 4.20
C GLU A 129 10.92 -3.70 2.75
N VAL A 130 10.48 -4.90 2.39
CA VAL A 130 9.98 -5.26 1.05
C VAL A 130 8.47 -5.13 1.05
N ARG A 131 7.97 -4.09 0.39
CA ARG A 131 6.53 -3.83 0.29
C ARG A 131 5.88 -4.52 -0.90
N ASP A 132 6.65 -4.63 -1.98
CA ASP A 132 6.30 -5.36 -3.20
C ASP A 132 7.56 -6.09 -3.68
N LEU A 133 7.40 -7.25 -4.30
CA LEU A 133 8.50 -8.04 -4.86
C LEU A 133 8.98 -7.42 -6.18
N TRP A 134 9.69 -6.30 -6.10
CA TRP A 134 10.39 -5.70 -7.23
C TRP A 134 11.74 -6.37 -7.44
N PRO A 135 12.13 -6.71 -8.69
CA PRO A 135 11.46 -6.38 -9.96
C PRO A 135 10.39 -7.40 -10.41
N GLU A 136 10.16 -8.49 -9.66
CA GLU A 136 9.30 -9.60 -10.06
C GLU A 136 7.91 -9.15 -10.50
N VAL A 137 7.25 -8.29 -9.71
CA VAL A 137 5.94 -7.72 -10.05
C VAL A 137 5.97 -6.99 -11.39
N ALA A 138 7.01 -6.18 -11.66
CA ALA A 138 7.11 -5.44 -12.91
C ALA A 138 7.38 -6.33 -14.14
N VAL A 139 8.08 -7.44 -13.93
CA VAL A 139 8.38 -8.41 -14.99
C VAL A 139 7.13 -9.24 -15.30
N GLU A 140 6.47 -9.79 -14.29
CA GLU A 140 5.27 -10.64 -14.47
C GLU A 140 4.08 -9.84 -15.06
N LEU A 141 3.94 -8.57 -14.67
CA LEU A 141 2.93 -7.68 -15.24
C LEU A 141 3.34 -7.08 -16.61
N GLY A 142 4.52 -7.41 -17.13
CA GLY A 142 4.99 -6.93 -18.43
C GLY A 142 5.34 -5.43 -18.49
N ILE A 143 5.54 -4.79 -17.33
CA ILE A 143 5.89 -3.36 -17.22
C ILE A 143 7.33 -3.12 -17.69
N ILE A 144 8.25 -4.04 -17.36
CA ILE A 144 9.65 -4.00 -17.78
C ILE A 144 9.91 -5.19 -18.71
N LYS A 145 10.27 -4.87 -19.97
CA LYS A 145 10.53 -5.90 -21.01
C LYS A 145 12.03 -5.96 -21.40
N ASN A 146 12.81 -4.92 -21.12
CA ASN A 146 14.23 -4.89 -21.48
C ASN A 146 15.02 -5.85 -20.60
N LYS A 147 15.63 -6.89 -21.19
CA LYS A 147 16.37 -7.94 -20.50
C LYS A 147 17.56 -7.42 -19.68
N PHE A 148 18.24 -6.38 -20.16
CA PHE A 148 19.38 -5.78 -19.45
C PHE A 148 18.90 -5.07 -18.17
N LEU A 149 17.83 -4.27 -18.26
CA LEU A 149 17.23 -3.59 -17.10
C LEU A 149 16.70 -4.60 -16.08
N ILE A 150 16.08 -5.68 -16.54
CA ILE A 150 15.62 -6.78 -15.68
C ILE A 150 16.81 -7.39 -14.92
N LYS A 151 17.90 -7.73 -15.62
CA LYS A 151 19.11 -8.30 -14.99
C LYS A 151 19.73 -7.34 -13.97
N LEU A 152 19.79 -6.06 -14.29
CA LEU A 152 20.28 -5.01 -13.38
C LEU A 152 19.42 -4.88 -12.14
N ALA A 153 18.10 -4.91 -12.30
CA ALA A 153 17.15 -4.81 -11.20
C ALA A 153 17.23 -6.03 -10.25
N TYR A 154 17.33 -7.25 -10.77
CA TYR A 154 17.55 -8.46 -9.96
C TYR A 154 18.92 -8.45 -9.25
N TRP A 155 19.97 -7.96 -9.92
CA TRP A 155 21.27 -7.78 -9.28
C TRP A 155 21.19 -6.81 -8.10
N PHE A 156 20.49 -5.68 -8.29
CA PHE A 156 20.31 -4.68 -7.25
C PHE A 156 19.45 -5.20 -6.08
N GLU A 157 18.34 -5.89 -6.36
CA GLU A 157 17.49 -6.57 -5.37
C GLU A 157 18.35 -7.50 -4.49
N LYS A 158 19.13 -8.37 -5.13
CA LYS A 158 20.03 -9.31 -4.45
C LYS A 158 21.07 -8.60 -3.56
N ARG A 159 21.58 -7.45 -3.99
CA ARG A 159 22.49 -6.63 -3.18
C ARG A 159 21.81 -6.07 -1.94
N CYS A 160 20.59 -5.56 -2.07
CA CYS A 160 19.81 -5.07 -0.93
C CYS A 160 19.56 -6.18 0.09
N TYR A 161 19.12 -7.35 -0.36
CA TYR A 161 18.86 -8.48 0.54
C TYR A 161 20.13 -8.98 1.25
N ARG A 162 21.26 -9.08 0.56
CA ARG A 162 22.53 -9.54 1.15
C ARG A 162 23.15 -8.54 2.13
N ALA A 163 22.97 -7.25 1.90
CA ALA A 163 23.49 -6.20 2.77
C ALA A 163 22.59 -5.98 4.01
N ALA A 164 21.32 -6.37 3.94
CA ALA A 164 20.39 -6.19 5.04
C ALA A 164 20.74 -7.11 6.21
N SER A 165 20.85 -6.54 7.41
CA SER A 165 20.96 -7.31 8.66
C SER A 165 19.66 -8.00 9.03
N GLN A 166 18.53 -7.47 8.54
CA GLN A 166 17.18 -8.03 8.66
C GLN A 166 16.34 -7.60 7.44
N ILE A 167 15.55 -8.51 6.89
CA ILE A 167 14.56 -8.24 5.86
C ILE A 167 13.18 -8.33 6.52
N ILE A 168 12.31 -7.36 6.21
CA ILE A 168 10.90 -7.37 6.60
C ILE A 168 10.08 -7.52 5.33
N THR A 169 9.18 -8.50 5.28
CA THR A 169 8.22 -8.67 4.19
C THR A 169 6.80 -8.38 4.68
N LEU A 170 5.91 -8.00 3.77
CA LEU A 170 4.53 -7.68 4.11
C LEU A 170 3.61 -8.91 4.08
N SER A 171 4.13 -10.07 3.72
CA SER A 171 3.36 -11.32 3.78
C SER A 171 4.27 -12.54 3.89
N PRO A 172 3.73 -13.67 4.41
CA PRO A 172 4.41 -14.97 4.37
C PRO A 172 4.72 -15.42 2.94
N GLY A 173 3.85 -15.09 1.98
CA GLY A 173 4.07 -15.41 0.56
C GLY A 173 5.30 -14.70 -0.02
N MET A 174 5.53 -13.43 0.32
CA MET A 174 6.75 -12.70 -0.07
C MET A 174 8.00 -13.31 0.55
N GLN A 175 7.94 -13.71 1.84
CA GLN A 175 9.05 -14.38 2.51
C GLN A 175 9.41 -15.66 1.77
N THR A 176 8.43 -16.52 1.51
CA THR A 176 8.63 -17.80 0.80
C THR A 176 9.22 -17.58 -0.60
N ASP A 177 8.77 -16.57 -1.34
CA ASP A 177 9.31 -16.25 -2.67
C ASP A 177 10.78 -15.83 -2.59
N ILE A 178 11.13 -14.95 -1.65
CA ILE A 178 12.52 -14.49 -1.47
C ILE A 178 13.40 -15.66 -1.06
N GLU A 179 13.00 -16.50 -0.11
CA GLU A 179 13.77 -17.67 0.33
C GLU A 179 13.96 -18.68 -0.81
N LYS A 180 12.95 -18.88 -1.66
CA LYS A 180 13.03 -19.74 -2.84
C LYS A 180 14.06 -19.24 -3.88
N ARG A 181 14.12 -17.91 -4.10
CA ARG A 181 15.02 -17.31 -5.10
C ARG A 181 16.44 -17.08 -4.61
N PHE A 182 16.62 -16.81 -3.33
CA PHE A 182 17.92 -16.37 -2.78
C PHE A 182 18.46 -17.26 -1.65
N GLY A 183 17.73 -18.30 -1.24
CA GLY A 183 18.08 -19.17 -0.12
C GLY A 183 17.66 -18.60 1.24
N LYS A 184 17.98 -19.32 2.31
CA LYS A 184 17.65 -18.88 3.69
C LYS A 184 18.33 -17.57 4.03
N MET A 185 17.53 -16.62 4.52
CA MET A 185 17.93 -15.27 4.92
C MET A 185 17.28 -14.91 6.27
N LYS A 186 17.74 -13.83 6.89
CA LYS A 186 17.07 -13.28 8.08
C LYS A 186 15.86 -12.47 7.64
N ILE A 187 14.73 -13.16 7.49
CA ILE A 187 13.45 -12.55 7.06
C ILE A 187 12.43 -12.70 8.17
N THR A 188 11.64 -11.66 8.37
CA THR A 188 10.45 -11.68 9.24
C THR A 188 9.28 -11.12 8.46
N SER A 189 8.20 -11.87 8.40
CA SER A 189 6.96 -11.39 7.80
C SER A 189 6.17 -10.57 8.83
N VAL A 190 5.93 -9.29 8.49
CA VAL A 190 5.12 -8.35 9.27
C VAL A 190 4.08 -7.78 8.34
N THR A 191 2.89 -8.36 8.33
CA THR A 191 1.80 -7.98 7.42
C THR A 191 1.39 -6.52 7.60
N ASN A 192 0.69 -5.97 6.62
CA ASN A 192 -0.09 -4.78 6.88
C ASN A 192 -1.12 -5.06 7.97
N SER A 193 -1.65 -4.03 8.55
CA SER A 193 -2.64 -4.07 9.63
C SER A 193 -3.54 -2.85 9.54
N ALA A 194 -4.62 -2.85 10.29
CA ALA A 194 -5.47 -1.70 10.46
C ALA A 194 -5.32 -1.09 11.86
N ASN A 195 -5.62 0.18 11.96
CA ASN A 195 -5.79 0.84 13.26
C ASN A 195 -7.17 0.45 13.81
N ILE A 196 -7.18 -0.51 14.76
CA ILE A 196 -8.42 -1.05 15.34
C ILE A 196 -9.24 0.03 16.05
N GLN A 197 -8.59 1.01 16.69
CA GLN A 197 -9.30 2.12 17.32
C GLN A 197 -10.04 2.98 16.28
N LEU A 198 -9.44 3.18 15.11
CA LEU A 198 -10.05 3.97 14.04
C LEU A 198 -11.15 3.20 13.31
N PHE A 199 -10.88 1.96 12.91
CA PHE A 199 -11.80 1.17 12.07
C PHE A 199 -12.82 0.35 12.85
N GLY A 200 -12.50 -0.08 14.08
CA GLY A 200 -13.36 -0.89 14.91
C GLY A 200 -14.29 -0.09 15.84
N THR A 201 -14.11 1.24 15.95
CA THR A 201 -15.03 2.09 16.72
C THR A 201 -16.18 2.57 15.82
N GLU A 202 -17.41 2.23 16.18
CA GLU A 202 -18.58 2.67 15.44
C GLU A 202 -18.69 4.20 15.41
N LEU A 203 -18.84 4.74 14.21
CA LEU A 203 -19.01 6.18 14.02
C LEU A 203 -20.49 6.56 14.13
N LYS A 204 -20.78 7.53 15.01
CA LYS A 204 -22.12 8.12 15.10
C LYS A 204 -22.35 9.06 13.91
N ASN A 205 -23.41 8.83 13.15
CA ASN A 205 -23.82 9.65 12.00
C ASN A 205 -22.70 9.90 10.96
N PRO A 206 -22.10 8.85 10.37
CA PRO A 206 -21.09 9.03 9.34
C PRO A 206 -21.70 9.66 8.08
N ASP A 207 -20.90 10.49 7.39
CA ASP A 207 -21.27 11.00 6.06
C ASP A 207 -21.12 9.89 5.02
N LEU A 208 -22.22 9.29 4.62
CA LEU A 208 -22.28 8.19 3.64
C LEU A 208 -22.39 8.68 2.18
N LYS A 209 -22.24 9.98 1.92
CA LYS A 209 -22.29 10.53 0.56
C LYS A 209 -23.59 10.20 -0.20
N GLY A 210 -24.70 10.12 0.51
CA GLY A 210 -26.00 9.77 -0.05
C GLY A 210 -26.24 8.27 -0.27
N LEU A 211 -25.31 7.41 0.16
CA LEU A 211 -25.47 5.96 0.09
C LEU A 211 -26.36 5.45 1.24
N ILE A 212 -27.09 4.38 0.96
CA ILE A 212 -27.95 3.70 1.95
C ILE A 212 -27.12 2.58 2.61
N PRO A 213 -27.07 2.51 3.96
CA PRO A 213 -26.40 1.44 4.66
C PRO A 213 -26.83 0.04 4.17
N MET A 214 -25.87 -0.88 4.07
CA MET A 214 -26.08 -2.27 3.65
C MET A 214 -26.64 -2.46 2.22
N GLN A 215 -26.63 -1.40 1.37
CA GLN A 215 -27.03 -1.49 -0.03
C GLN A 215 -25.88 -1.23 -1.01
N TYR A 216 -24.64 -1.31 -0.56
CA TYR A 216 -23.49 -1.17 -1.43
C TYR A 216 -22.33 -2.08 -1.05
N ALA A 217 -21.59 -2.49 -2.07
CA ALA A 217 -20.29 -3.10 -1.94
C ALA A 217 -19.23 -2.02 -2.12
N ILE A 218 -18.22 -1.96 -1.23
CA ILE A 218 -17.19 -0.91 -1.26
C ILE A 218 -15.83 -1.46 -1.70
N TYR A 219 -15.18 -0.72 -2.58
CA TYR A 219 -13.77 -0.85 -2.91
C TYR A 219 -13.04 0.43 -2.50
N ASN A 220 -11.96 0.32 -1.74
CA ASN A 220 -11.11 1.47 -1.41
C ASN A 220 -9.67 1.26 -1.88
N GLY A 221 -9.15 2.21 -2.68
CA GLY A 221 -7.75 2.14 -3.11
C GLY A 221 -7.44 2.73 -4.48
N ASN A 222 -6.41 2.17 -5.13
CA ASN A 222 -5.99 2.63 -6.44
C ASN A 222 -6.88 2.02 -7.54
N ILE A 223 -7.49 2.87 -8.37
CA ILE A 223 -8.34 2.46 -9.50
C ILE A 223 -7.43 2.23 -10.71
N GLY A 224 -7.14 0.96 -10.98
CA GLY A 224 -6.20 0.58 -12.04
C GLY A 224 -6.08 -0.93 -12.24
N GLU A 225 -5.34 -1.31 -13.27
CA GLU A 225 -5.22 -2.67 -13.79
C GLU A 225 -4.81 -3.71 -12.72
N VAL A 226 -3.82 -3.39 -11.87
CA VAL A 226 -3.32 -4.29 -10.82
C VAL A 226 -4.42 -4.66 -9.82
N ASN A 227 -5.32 -3.72 -9.55
CA ASN A 227 -6.44 -3.88 -8.62
C ASN A 227 -7.72 -4.37 -9.32
N ASN A 228 -7.61 -4.79 -10.59
CA ASN A 228 -8.72 -5.36 -11.37
C ASN A 228 -9.98 -4.48 -11.34
N SER A 229 -9.80 -3.16 -11.54
CA SER A 229 -10.92 -2.20 -11.47
C SER A 229 -11.96 -2.42 -12.57
N GLU A 230 -11.57 -2.97 -13.69
CA GLU A 230 -12.46 -3.43 -14.77
C GLU A 230 -13.45 -4.49 -14.28
N TRP A 231 -12.97 -5.43 -13.46
CA TRP A 231 -13.84 -6.46 -12.88
C TRP A 231 -14.92 -5.86 -11.97
N LEU A 232 -14.62 -4.77 -11.24
CA LEU A 232 -15.60 -4.07 -10.41
C LEU A 232 -16.68 -3.40 -11.27
N PHE A 233 -16.29 -2.83 -12.41
CA PHE A 233 -17.23 -2.27 -13.38
C PHE A 233 -18.13 -3.36 -14.00
N MET A 234 -17.55 -4.47 -14.42
CA MET A 234 -18.31 -5.60 -14.95
C MET A 234 -19.28 -6.20 -13.94
N ALA A 235 -18.88 -6.24 -12.65
CA ALA A 235 -19.78 -6.68 -11.59
C ALA A 235 -20.98 -5.74 -11.41
N ALA A 236 -20.77 -4.42 -11.50
CA ALA A 236 -21.87 -3.45 -11.46
C ALA A 236 -22.81 -3.61 -12.66
N LYS A 237 -22.26 -3.79 -13.86
CA LYS A 237 -23.04 -4.02 -15.08
C LYS A 237 -23.89 -5.31 -14.98
N LEU A 238 -23.30 -6.39 -14.49
CA LEU A 238 -24.00 -7.65 -14.29
C LEU A 238 -25.18 -7.51 -13.30
N LEU A 239 -25.01 -6.72 -12.24
CA LEU A 239 -26.10 -6.44 -11.31
C LEU A 239 -27.26 -5.68 -11.97
N VAL A 240 -26.97 -4.72 -12.88
CA VAL A 240 -27.99 -4.04 -13.68
C VAL A 240 -28.72 -5.02 -14.58
N GLU A 241 -28.00 -5.90 -15.27
CA GLU A 241 -28.56 -6.94 -16.16
C GLU A 241 -29.44 -7.97 -15.40
N GLN A 242 -29.24 -8.11 -14.09
CA GLN A 242 -30.03 -8.98 -13.19
C GLN A 242 -31.12 -8.24 -12.42
N ASP A 243 -31.49 -7.02 -12.81
CA ASP A 243 -32.44 -6.15 -12.11
C ASP A 243 -32.08 -5.87 -10.63
N ARG A 244 -30.78 -5.91 -10.29
CA ARG A 244 -30.25 -5.66 -8.95
C ARG A 244 -29.46 -4.34 -8.87
N SER A 245 -29.92 -3.31 -9.58
CA SER A 245 -29.34 -1.96 -9.54
C SER A 245 -29.52 -1.27 -8.18
N ASP A 246 -30.31 -1.86 -7.28
CA ASP A 246 -30.42 -1.50 -5.87
C ASP A 246 -29.08 -1.63 -5.14
N ILE A 247 -28.25 -2.62 -5.49
CA ILE A 247 -26.92 -2.80 -4.93
C ILE A 247 -25.91 -1.93 -5.70
N LYS A 248 -25.28 -0.99 -5.00
CA LYS A 248 -24.26 -0.12 -5.59
C LYS A 248 -22.87 -0.71 -5.47
N ILE A 249 -22.05 -0.57 -6.50
CA ILE A 249 -20.61 -0.84 -6.46
C ILE A 249 -19.89 0.50 -6.31
N VAL A 250 -19.34 0.76 -5.13
CA VAL A 250 -18.79 2.06 -4.74
C VAL A 250 -17.27 2.00 -4.70
N LEU A 251 -16.60 2.88 -5.44
CA LEU A 251 -15.16 2.99 -5.49
C LEU A 251 -14.70 4.30 -4.80
N ALA A 252 -14.02 4.17 -3.66
CA ALA A 252 -13.37 5.27 -2.96
C ALA A 252 -11.86 5.26 -3.28
N GLY A 253 -11.43 6.11 -4.20
CA GLY A 253 -10.03 6.15 -4.62
C GLY A 253 -9.77 6.93 -5.89
N ASP A 254 -8.55 6.82 -6.40
CA ASP A 254 -8.12 7.45 -7.65
C ASP A 254 -7.08 6.57 -8.34
N GLY A 255 -6.95 6.71 -9.66
CA GLY A 255 -5.99 5.94 -10.44
C GLY A 255 -6.12 6.17 -11.94
N GLN A 256 -5.32 5.43 -12.71
CA GLN A 256 -5.21 5.64 -14.16
C GLN A 256 -6.51 5.30 -14.91
N GLN A 257 -7.28 4.32 -14.43
CA GLN A 257 -8.52 3.87 -15.09
C GLN A 257 -9.77 4.63 -14.62
N LYS A 258 -9.64 5.55 -13.62
CA LYS A 258 -10.82 6.22 -13.06
C LYS A 258 -11.65 6.95 -14.11
N ALA A 259 -11.01 7.84 -14.89
CA ALA A 259 -11.72 8.67 -15.89
C ALA A 259 -12.37 7.82 -16.99
N GLU A 260 -11.70 6.76 -17.43
CA GLU A 260 -12.22 5.83 -18.43
C GLU A 260 -13.46 5.08 -17.90
N LEU A 261 -13.37 4.52 -16.69
CA LEU A 261 -14.49 3.78 -16.07
C LEU A 261 -15.68 4.69 -15.73
N GLU A 262 -15.41 5.96 -15.37
CA GLU A 262 -16.43 6.96 -15.10
C GLU A 262 -17.20 7.30 -16.40
N GLN A 263 -16.49 7.50 -17.51
CA GLN A 263 -17.12 7.74 -18.80
C GLN A 263 -17.91 6.53 -19.28
N ARG A 264 -17.35 5.33 -19.17
CA ARG A 264 -18.05 4.09 -19.56
C ARG A 264 -19.31 3.84 -18.72
N ALA A 265 -19.32 4.20 -17.45
CA ALA A 265 -20.50 4.06 -16.61
C ALA A 265 -21.66 4.92 -17.12
N ILE A 266 -21.36 6.09 -17.70
CA ILE A 266 -22.34 6.96 -18.35
C ILE A 266 -22.78 6.36 -19.69
N ASP A 267 -21.82 6.02 -20.56
CA ASP A 267 -22.09 5.56 -21.92
C ASP A 267 -22.85 4.21 -21.97
N GLU A 268 -22.58 3.34 -21.00
CA GLU A 268 -23.20 2.01 -20.89
C GLU A 268 -24.38 1.99 -19.89
N GLU A 269 -24.81 3.15 -19.38
CA GLU A 269 -25.95 3.32 -18.43
C GLU A 269 -25.84 2.48 -17.16
N VAL A 270 -24.60 2.25 -16.64
CA VAL A 270 -24.36 1.48 -15.41
C VAL A 270 -24.55 2.38 -14.19
N SER A 271 -25.81 2.66 -13.83
CA SER A 271 -26.21 3.63 -12.81
C SER A 271 -25.87 3.26 -11.37
N ASN A 272 -25.50 2.01 -11.13
CA ASN A 272 -25.10 1.48 -9.82
C ASN A 272 -23.59 1.48 -9.60
N PHE A 273 -22.77 2.00 -10.53
CA PHE A 273 -21.32 2.14 -10.40
C PHE A 273 -20.97 3.57 -9.95
N ILE A 274 -20.45 3.73 -8.72
CA ILE A 274 -20.27 5.04 -8.08
C ILE A 274 -18.81 5.27 -7.75
N LEU A 275 -18.25 6.38 -8.24
CA LEU A 275 -16.87 6.80 -7.97
C LEU A 275 -16.84 8.03 -7.05
N LEU A 276 -16.40 7.86 -5.80
CA LEU A 276 -16.37 8.92 -4.79
C LEU A 276 -15.08 9.76 -4.81
N GLY A 277 -14.04 9.33 -5.57
CA GLY A 277 -12.74 9.98 -5.53
C GLY A 277 -11.94 9.65 -4.27
N LEU A 278 -10.87 10.44 -4.03
CA LEU A 278 -10.02 10.28 -2.86
C LEU A 278 -10.71 10.77 -1.60
N LEU A 279 -10.73 9.94 -0.59
CA LEU A 279 -11.26 10.27 0.74
C LEU A 279 -10.17 10.12 1.81
N PRO A 280 -10.11 11.03 2.80
CA PRO A 280 -9.32 10.83 4.01
C PRO A 280 -9.77 9.59 4.78
N LYS A 281 -8.86 8.98 5.54
CA LYS A 281 -9.16 7.74 6.28
C LYS A 281 -10.34 7.87 7.25
N ASN A 282 -10.46 9.00 7.93
CA ASN A 282 -11.57 9.25 8.87
C ASN A 282 -12.95 9.30 8.19
N GLN A 283 -13.05 9.74 6.93
CA GLN A 283 -14.30 9.70 6.17
C GLN A 283 -14.55 8.30 5.58
N LEU A 284 -13.50 7.62 5.16
CA LEU A 284 -13.59 6.28 4.60
C LEU A 284 -14.11 5.23 5.60
N VAL A 285 -13.77 5.37 6.89
CA VAL A 285 -14.20 4.44 7.96
C VAL A 285 -15.71 4.28 7.98
N GLY A 286 -16.47 5.38 8.00
CA GLY A 286 -17.93 5.32 8.03
C GLY A 286 -18.53 4.61 6.82
N LEU A 287 -17.96 4.86 5.63
CA LEU A 287 -18.39 4.17 4.41
C LEU A 287 -18.09 2.66 4.47
N ILE A 288 -16.93 2.26 5.00
CA ILE A 288 -16.61 0.84 5.13
C ILE A 288 -17.55 0.17 6.14
N GLN A 289 -17.74 0.74 7.34
CA GLN A 289 -18.57 0.17 8.40
C GLN A 289 -20.03 -0.04 7.99
N ASN A 290 -20.53 0.75 7.06
CA ASN A 290 -21.91 0.67 6.57
C ASN A 290 -22.07 -0.06 5.23
N ALA A 291 -21.00 -0.64 4.70
CA ALA A 291 -21.05 -1.43 3.48
C ALA A 291 -21.60 -2.84 3.74
N LEU A 292 -22.32 -3.38 2.77
CA LEU A 292 -22.74 -4.78 2.77
C LEU A 292 -21.52 -5.71 2.75
N VAL A 293 -20.53 -5.36 1.93
CA VAL A 293 -19.32 -6.15 1.72
C VAL A 293 -18.19 -5.25 1.22
N SER A 294 -16.95 -5.58 1.56
CA SER A 294 -15.75 -4.94 1.02
C SER A 294 -15.12 -5.80 -0.08
N LEU A 295 -14.77 -5.16 -1.20
CA LEU A 295 -14.20 -5.81 -2.36
C LEU A 295 -12.69 -5.61 -2.41
N VAL A 296 -11.92 -6.71 -2.50
CA VAL A 296 -10.46 -6.70 -2.53
C VAL A 296 -9.96 -7.48 -3.75
N PRO A 297 -10.34 -7.07 -4.98
CA PRO A 297 -9.88 -7.75 -6.17
C PRO A 297 -8.44 -7.38 -6.50
N LEU A 298 -7.72 -8.35 -7.06
CA LEU A 298 -6.43 -8.18 -7.68
C LEU A 298 -6.44 -8.84 -9.06
N LYS A 299 -5.58 -8.36 -9.98
CA LYS A 299 -5.37 -9.02 -11.28
C LYS A 299 -4.88 -10.45 -11.04
N GLY A 300 -5.31 -11.38 -11.89
CA GLY A 300 -4.98 -12.81 -11.78
C GLY A 300 -3.51 -13.13 -12.13
N ALA A 301 -2.55 -12.39 -11.55
CA ALA A 301 -1.13 -12.66 -11.67
C ALA A 301 -0.62 -13.35 -10.40
N ARG A 302 0.17 -14.42 -10.55
CA ARG A 302 0.65 -15.25 -9.44
C ARG A 302 1.40 -14.45 -8.36
N ILE A 303 2.19 -13.48 -8.79
CA ILE A 303 2.95 -12.63 -7.87
C ILE A 303 2.03 -11.82 -6.94
N LEU A 304 0.83 -11.46 -7.40
CA LEU A 304 -0.14 -10.71 -6.61
C LEU A 304 -0.79 -11.54 -5.49
N ASP A 305 -0.72 -12.87 -5.55
CA ASP A 305 -1.12 -13.74 -4.44
C ASP A 305 -0.24 -13.55 -3.19
N THR A 306 0.94 -12.93 -3.34
CA THR A 306 1.81 -12.55 -2.22
C THR A 306 1.47 -11.21 -1.62
N SER A 307 0.58 -10.42 -2.22
CA SER A 307 0.25 -9.05 -1.80
C SER A 307 -0.39 -8.98 -0.41
N SER A 308 -0.21 -7.83 0.26
CA SER A 308 -0.79 -7.55 1.57
C SER A 308 -1.49 -6.18 1.53
N PRO A 309 -2.67 -6.07 0.91
CA PRO A 309 -3.36 -4.78 0.76
C PRO A 309 -3.95 -4.29 2.08
N ASN A 310 -3.77 -2.99 2.39
CA ASN A 310 -4.32 -2.38 3.61
C ASN A 310 -5.83 -2.55 3.71
N LYS A 311 -6.55 -2.40 2.59
CA LYS A 311 -8.02 -2.49 2.54
C LYS A 311 -8.56 -3.82 3.10
N PHE A 312 -7.83 -4.91 2.94
CA PHE A 312 -8.18 -6.21 3.51
C PHE A 312 -8.27 -6.14 5.03
N PHE A 313 -7.23 -5.63 5.69
CA PHE A 313 -7.20 -5.49 7.15
C PHE A 313 -8.14 -4.41 7.67
N GLU A 314 -8.28 -3.31 6.94
CA GLU A 314 -9.19 -2.22 7.28
C GLU A 314 -10.64 -2.69 7.31
N SER A 315 -11.05 -3.50 6.34
CA SER A 315 -12.38 -4.08 6.27
C SER A 315 -12.64 -5.09 7.40
N LEU A 316 -11.67 -5.97 7.67
CA LEU A 316 -11.77 -6.91 8.79
C LEU A 316 -11.86 -6.18 10.14
N ALA A 317 -11.08 -5.11 10.34
CA ALA A 317 -11.12 -4.30 11.55
C ALA A 317 -12.44 -3.53 11.71
N ALA A 318 -13.09 -3.19 10.61
CA ALA A 318 -14.42 -2.57 10.58
C ALA A 318 -15.57 -3.58 10.78
N GLY A 319 -15.27 -4.88 10.88
CA GLY A 319 -16.29 -5.93 11.03
C GLY A 319 -17.08 -6.22 9.74
N VAL A 320 -16.56 -5.83 8.57
CA VAL A 320 -17.26 -5.96 7.29
C VAL A 320 -16.76 -7.21 6.55
N PRO A 321 -17.66 -8.04 6.01
CA PRO A 321 -17.29 -9.18 5.17
C PRO A 321 -16.39 -8.76 4.01
N VAL A 322 -15.44 -9.63 3.62
CA VAL A 322 -14.49 -9.36 2.54
C VAL A 322 -14.64 -10.39 1.43
N VAL A 323 -14.85 -9.91 0.21
CA VAL A 323 -14.75 -10.73 -1.00
C VAL A 323 -13.42 -10.42 -1.68
N GLN A 324 -12.60 -11.45 -1.89
CA GLN A 324 -11.29 -11.35 -2.52
C GLN A 324 -11.07 -12.53 -3.49
N ASN A 325 -10.19 -12.37 -4.47
CA ASN A 325 -9.96 -13.36 -5.52
C ASN A 325 -8.54 -13.95 -5.53
N THR A 326 -7.69 -13.63 -4.55
CA THR A 326 -6.33 -14.20 -4.49
C THR A 326 -6.36 -15.63 -3.95
N LYS A 327 -5.41 -16.46 -4.42
CA LYS A 327 -5.27 -17.86 -4.03
C LYS A 327 -4.17 -18.10 -2.99
N GLY A 328 -3.50 -17.02 -2.56
CA GLY A 328 -2.36 -17.09 -1.66
C GLY A 328 -2.74 -16.99 -0.18
N TRP A 329 -1.81 -16.51 0.62
CA TRP A 329 -1.87 -16.47 2.07
C TRP A 329 -3.13 -15.77 2.65
N MET A 330 -3.73 -14.79 1.92
CA MET A 330 -4.98 -14.15 2.37
C MET A 330 -6.15 -15.12 2.36
N LYS A 331 -6.21 -16.04 1.39
CA LYS A 331 -7.20 -17.12 1.36
C LYS A 331 -7.03 -18.03 2.59
N ASP A 332 -5.79 -18.50 2.83
CA ASP A 332 -5.47 -19.38 3.95
C ASP A 332 -5.77 -18.69 5.29
N TYR A 333 -5.51 -17.40 5.39
CA TYR A 333 -5.82 -16.60 6.57
C TYR A 333 -7.33 -16.55 6.85
N LEU A 334 -8.16 -16.29 5.84
CA LEU A 334 -9.62 -16.27 5.98
C LEU A 334 -10.17 -17.65 6.34
N GLU A 335 -9.69 -18.70 5.71
CA GLU A 335 -10.08 -20.08 6.03
C GLU A 335 -9.72 -20.46 7.47
N GLY A 336 -8.56 -20.04 7.96
CA GLY A 336 -8.14 -20.20 9.34
C GLY A 336 -9.04 -19.46 10.33
N VAL A 337 -9.41 -18.22 10.04
CA VAL A 337 -10.31 -17.42 10.87
C VAL A 337 -11.71 -18.04 10.93
N LEU A 338 -12.26 -18.49 9.80
CA LEU A 338 -13.57 -19.15 9.74
C LEU A 338 -13.59 -20.46 10.55
N SER A 339 -12.51 -21.23 10.53
CA SER A 339 -12.40 -22.48 11.31
C SER A 339 -12.38 -22.24 12.84
N ILE A 340 -11.78 -21.14 13.29
CA ILE A 340 -11.73 -20.76 14.72
C ILE A 340 -13.09 -20.24 15.20
N SER A 341 -13.83 -19.52 14.35
CA SER A 341 -15.14 -18.95 14.71
C SER A 341 -16.30 -19.94 14.69
N GLY A 342 -16.07 -21.22 14.31
CA GLY A 342 -17.13 -22.22 14.16
C GLY A 342 -18.13 -21.94 13.02
N MET A 343 -17.83 -20.95 12.16
CA MET A 343 -18.65 -20.68 10.98
C MET A 343 -18.45 -21.77 9.92
N ASN A 344 -19.54 -22.39 9.52
CA ASN A 344 -19.50 -23.44 8.51
C ASN A 344 -19.15 -22.84 7.12
N LYS A 345 -18.20 -23.47 6.42
CA LYS A 345 -17.76 -23.07 5.07
C LYS A 345 -18.93 -23.00 4.05
N ASP A 346 -20.04 -23.65 4.34
CA ASP A 346 -21.23 -23.73 3.46
C ASP A 346 -22.17 -22.49 3.58
N THR A 347 -21.92 -21.61 4.53
CA THR A 347 -22.73 -20.39 4.75
C THR A 347 -22.41 -19.26 3.75
N PHE A 348 -21.36 -19.42 2.94
CA PHE A 348 -20.86 -18.41 1.98
C PHE A 348 -20.81 -18.92 0.52
N LYS A 349 -21.65 -19.91 0.16
CA LYS A 349 -21.88 -20.30 -1.24
C LYS A 349 -22.97 -19.48 -1.88
#